data_38b280f7f80111f3ec498dfbd726b8d3
#
_entry.id   38b280f7f80111f3ec498dfbd726b8d3
#
_cell.length_a   1.000
_cell.length_b   1.000
_cell.length_c   1.000
_cell.angle_alpha   90.00
_cell.angle_beta   90.00
_cell.angle_gamma   90.00
#
_symmetry.space_group_name_H-M   'P 1'
#
loop_
_entity.id
_entity.type
_entity.pdbx_description
1 polymer ?
#
loop_
_entity_poly.entity_id
_entity_poly.type
_entity_poly.pdbx_seq_one_letter_code
_entity_poly.pdbx_strand_id
1 'polypeptide(L)'
;MGDGDETEEIDSPVNHQKETIHSYGWYLRQYVADAKSKGANVIICSPPPRNSWLEGKVLRGLDGYASWAADAARVSGARFIDLNTLSANKYDALGQEATRPYFNDNQHSKKAGAKLNAASVAEGIKGLKDCALAADLAH
;
A
#
# COMPACT_ATOMS: atom_id res chain seq x y z
N MET A 1 -3.57 -10.00 -12.97
CA MET A 1 -4.30 -10.68 -11.88
C MET A 1 -4.71 -9.66 -10.83
N GLY A 2 -6.01 -9.50 -10.61
CA GLY A 2 -6.63 -8.39 -9.86
C GLY A 2 -6.92 -8.71 -8.40
N ASP A 3 -8.18 -8.52 -8.00
CA ASP A 3 -8.68 -8.70 -6.63
C ASP A 3 -9.49 -9.98 -6.44
N GLY A 4 -9.82 -10.69 -7.51
CA GLY A 4 -10.60 -11.93 -7.51
C GLY A 4 -9.81 -13.16 -7.04
N ASP A 5 -10.31 -14.34 -7.43
CA ASP A 5 -9.71 -15.63 -7.09
C ASP A 5 -8.98 -16.25 -8.31
N GLU A 6 -8.59 -15.41 -9.28
CA GLU A 6 -7.88 -15.85 -10.47
C GLU A 6 -6.55 -16.51 -10.08
N THR A 7 -6.22 -17.57 -10.82
CA THR A 7 -4.97 -18.30 -10.67
C THR A 7 -4.24 -18.41 -11.98
N GLU A 8 -2.92 -18.53 -11.92
CA GLU A 8 -2.06 -18.80 -13.05
C GLU A 8 -1.00 -19.81 -12.65
N GLU A 9 -0.70 -20.78 -13.52
CA GLU A 9 0.42 -21.69 -13.33
C GLU A 9 1.68 -21.13 -13.95
N ILE A 10 2.75 -21.04 -13.16
CA ILE A 10 4.06 -20.60 -13.61
C ILE A 10 5.12 -21.64 -13.28
N ASP A 11 6.24 -21.59 -14.00
CA ASP A 11 7.46 -22.25 -13.54
C ASP A 11 8.16 -21.35 -12.51
N SER A 12 8.25 -21.84 -11.28
CA SER A 12 8.87 -21.08 -10.19
C SER A 12 10.31 -20.72 -10.52
N PRO A 13 10.70 -19.43 -10.47
CA PRO A 13 12.07 -19.02 -10.75
C PRO A 13 13.07 -19.48 -9.67
N VAL A 14 12.58 -19.98 -8.54
CA VAL A 14 13.39 -20.39 -7.41
C VAL A 14 13.80 -21.88 -7.49
N ASN A 15 12.82 -22.75 -7.80
CA ASN A 15 13.01 -24.20 -7.76
C ASN A 15 12.67 -24.91 -9.08
N HIS A 16 12.24 -24.16 -10.10
CA HIS A 16 11.85 -24.64 -11.42
C HIS A 16 10.71 -25.70 -11.42
N GLN A 17 9.88 -25.67 -10.37
CA GLN A 17 8.69 -26.51 -10.28
C GLN A 17 7.45 -25.73 -10.70
N LYS A 18 6.40 -26.43 -11.11
CA LYS A 18 5.08 -25.83 -11.36
C LYS A 18 4.54 -25.27 -10.05
N GLU A 19 4.13 -24.01 -10.09
CA GLU A 19 3.57 -23.28 -8.96
C GLU A 19 2.30 -22.55 -9.40
N THR A 20 1.21 -22.72 -8.65
CA THR A 20 -0.01 -21.95 -8.86
C THR A 20 0.09 -20.65 -8.08
N ILE A 21 0.06 -19.54 -8.80
CA ILE A 21 -0.01 -18.20 -8.20
C ILE A 21 -1.43 -17.68 -8.23
N HIS A 22 -1.78 -16.89 -7.24
CA HIS A 22 -3.08 -16.27 -7.08
C HIS A 22 -3.03 -14.77 -7.36
N SER A 23 -4.19 -14.13 -7.39
CA SER A 23 -4.30 -12.69 -7.55
C SER A 23 -3.70 -11.92 -6.34
N TYR A 24 -3.36 -10.66 -6.56
CA TYR A 24 -2.90 -9.75 -5.49
C TYR A 24 -3.91 -9.67 -4.33
N GLY A 25 -5.19 -9.52 -4.66
CA GLY A 25 -6.26 -9.44 -3.66
C GLY A 25 -6.42 -10.74 -2.87
N TRP A 26 -6.25 -11.89 -3.51
CA TRP A 26 -6.30 -13.19 -2.83
C TRP A 26 -5.22 -13.27 -1.73
N TYR A 27 -3.96 -12.94 -2.06
CA TYR A 27 -2.89 -12.96 -1.07
C TYR A 27 -3.14 -11.99 0.08
N LEU A 28 -3.64 -10.78 -0.19
CA LEU A 28 -4.00 -9.84 0.88
C LEU A 28 -5.07 -10.40 1.81
N ARG A 29 -6.10 -11.06 1.26
CA ARG A 29 -7.15 -11.70 2.07
C ARG A 29 -6.59 -12.84 2.92
N GLN A 30 -5.64 -13.63 2.41
CA GLN A 30 -4.97 -14.67 3.20
C GLN A 30 -4.19 -14.06 4.36
N TYR A 31 -3.38 -13.03 4.12
CA TYR A 31 -2.66 -12.34 5.20
C TYR A 31 -3.60 -11.79 6.27
N VAL A 32 -4.74 -11.23 5.87
CA VAL A 32 -5.75 -10.74 6.83
C VAL A 32 -6.33 -11.89 7.64
N ALA A 33 -6.70 -13.00 6.99
CA ALA A 33 -7.26 -14.16 7.67
C ALA A 33 -6.27 -14.75 8.69
N ASP A 34 -5.02 -14.93 8.29
CA ASP A 34 -3.97 -15.46 9.15
C ASP A 34 -3.69 -14.56 10.35
N ALA A 35 -3.60 -13.25 10.14
CA ALA A 35 -3.37 -12.30 11.22
C ALA A 35 -4.56 -12.25 12.19
N LYS A 36 -5.78 -12.24 11.68
CA LYS A 36 -6.99 -12.26 12.51
C LYS A 36 -7.12 -13.55 13.32
N SER A 37 -6.74 -14.70 12.77
CA SER A 37 -6.74 -15.98 13.49
C SER A 37 -5.86 -15.96 14.74
N LYS A 38 -4.88 -15.05 14.78
CA LYS A 38 -3.97 -14.81 15.91
C LYS A 38 -4.40 -13.61 16.79
N GLY A 39 -5.59 -13.08 16.56
CA GLY A 39 -6.13 -11.96 17.35
C GLY A 39 -5.62 -10.57 16.93
N ALA A 40 -4.93 -10.44 15.79
CA ALA A 40 -4.43 -9.15 15.34
C ALA A 40 -5.53 -8.27 14.72
N ASN A 41 -5.43 -6.96 14.94
CA ASN A 41 -6.18 -5.95 14.21
C ASN A 41 -5.41 -5.55 12.94
N VAL A 42 -6.01 -5.77 11.77
CA VAL A 42 -5.34 -5.59 10.49
C VAL A 42 -5.71 -4.27 9.84
N ILE A 43 -4.70 -3.55 9.36
CA ILE A 43 -4.85 -2.36 8.53
C ILE A 43 -4.11 -2.63 7.22
N ILE A 44 -4.80 -2.54 6.09
CA ILE A 44 -4.20 -2.58 4.76
C ILE A 44 -3.95 -1.14 4.30
N CYS A 45 -2.77 -0.89 3.75
CA CYS A 45 -2.45 0.38 3.10
C CYS A 45 -2.37 0.16 1.57
N SER A 46 -2.86 1.10 0.78
CA SER A 46 -2.51 1.14 -0.63
C SER A 46 -1.01 1.38 -0.80
N PRO A 47 -0.36 0.87 -1.87
CA PRO A 47 1.05 1.15 -2.14
C PRO A 47 1.30 2.66 -2.29
N PRO A 48 2.42 3.20 -1.75
CA PRO A 48 2.76 4.61 -1.96
C PRO A 48 3.06 4.89 -3.45
N PRO A 49 2.91 6.15 -3.91
CA PRO A 49 3.21 6.49 -5.29
C PRO A 49 4.69 6.38 -5.60
N ARG A 50 5.01 6.12 -6.87
CA ARG A 50 6.37 6.19 -7.41
C ARG A 50 6.76 7.64 -7.69
N ASN A 51 8.07 7.88 -7.85
CA ASN A 51 8.59 9.17 -8.30
C ASN A 51 8.39 9.35 -9.81
N SER A 52 7.15 9.30 -10.26
CA SER A 52 6.74 9.47 -11.66
C SER A 52 5.74 10.62 -11.74
N TRP A 53 5.97 11.55 -12.67
CA TRP A 53 5.26 12.82 -12.73
C TRP A 53 4.65 13.05 -14.10
N LEU A 54 3.50 13.71 -14.13
CA LEU A 54 2.84 14.20 -15.33
C LEU A 54 2.25 15.58 -15.01
N GLU A 55 2.56 16.57 -15.84
CA GLU A 55 2.03 17.93 -15.71
C GLU A 55 2.17 18.53 -14.30
N GLY A 56 3.31 18.29 -13.66
CA GLY A 56 3.61 18.80 -12.32
C GLY A 56 2.89 18.09 -11.16
N LYS A 57 2.24 16.95 -11.43
CA LYS A 57 1.60 16.10 -10.44
C LYS A 57 2.22 14.71 -10.42
N VAL A 58 2.38 14.14 -9.22
CA VAL A 58 2.82 12.76 -9.10
C VAL A 58 1.73 11.81 -9.60
N LEU A 59 2.13 10.82 -10.39
CA LEU A 59 1.22 9.80 -10.88
C LEU A 59 0.79 8.89 -9.72
N ARG A 60 -0.53 8.81 -9.52
CA ARG A 60 -1.14 7.94 -8.49
C ARG A 60 -1.43 6.54 -8.98
N GLY A 61 -1.32 6.33 -10.31
CA GLY A 61 -1.63 5.08 -10.96
C GLY A 61 -0.68 3.97 -10.52
N LEU A 62 -1.25 2.89 -10.03
CA LEU A 62 -0.60 1.63 -9.72
C LEU A 62 -1.42 0.51 -10.35
N ASP A 63 -1.89 0.72 -11.58
CA ASP A 63 -2.57 -0.27 -12.43
C ASP A 63 -3.65 -1.09 -11.68
N GLY A 64 -4.43 -0.43 -10.80
CA GLY A 64 -5.46 -1.06 -9.99
C GLY A 64 -5.04 -1.53 -8.59
N TYR A 65 -3.75 -1.59 -8.25
CA TYR A 65 -3.31 -2.10 -6.94
C TYR A 65 -3.92 -1.37 -5.74
N ALA A 66 -4.14 -0.07 -5.84
CA ALA A 66 -4.77 0.69 -4.77
C ALA A 66 -6.25 0.29 -4.57
N SER A 67 -7.01 0.13 -5.66
CA SER A 67 -8.40 -0.33 -5.60
C SER A 67 -8.50 -1.78 -5.14
N TRP A 68 -7.65 -2.67 -5.63
CA TRP A 68 -7.61 -4.07 -5.19
C TRP A 68 -7.27 -4.20 -3.70
N ALA A 69 -6.35 -3.36 -3.18
CA ALA A 69 -6.06 -3.31 -1.75
C ALA A 69 -7.27 -2.86 -0.92
N ALA A 70 -8.00 -1.84 -1.41
CA ALA A 70 -9.22 -1.35 -0.77
C ALA A 70 -10.33 -2.43 -0.75
N ASP A 71 -10.53 -3.13 -1.88
CA ASP A 71 -11.50 -4.21 -2.01
C ASP A 71 -11.14 -5.41 -1.13
N ALA A 72 -9.86 -5.81 -1.10
CA ALA A 72 -9.40 -6.86 -0.20
C ALA A 72 -9.65 -6.51 1.28
N ALA A 73 -9.39 -5.26 1.68
CA ALA A 73 -9.68 -4.79 3.03
C ALA A 73 -11.17 -4.86 3.35
N ARG A 74 -12.02 -4.35 2.45
CA ARG A 74 -13.48 -4.33 2.61
C ARG A 74 -14.04 -5.75 2.74
N VAL A 75 -13.66 -6.67 1.85
CA VAL A 75 -14.16 -8.05 1.83
C VAL A 75 -13.70 -8.85 3.06
N SER A 76 -12.44 -8.66 3.48
CA SER A 76 -11.87 -9.37 4.64
C SER A 76 -12.16 -8.68 5.99
N GLY A 77 -12.84 -7.52 5.99
CA GLY A 77 -13.14 -6.76 7.20
C GLY A 77 -11.90 -6.19 7.87
N ALA A 78 -10.84 -5.91 7.12
CA ALA A 78 -9.70 -5.14 7.58
C ALA A 78 -9.98 -3.63 7.45
N ARG A 79 -9.24 -2.81 8.22
CA ARG A 79 -9.23 -1.35 8.00
C ARG A 79 -8.40 -1.01 6.78
N PHE A 80 -8.69 0.12 6.15
CA PHE A 80 -7.95 0.56 4.96
C PHE A 80 -7.44 2.00 5.12
N ILE A 81 -6.21 2.24 4.67
CA ILE A 81 -5.60 3.57 4.54
C ILE A 81 -5.19 3.76 3.08
N ASP A 82 -5.71 4.80 2.44
CA ASP A 82 -5.25 5.22 1.12
C ASP A 82 -3.92 5.99 1.24
N LEU A 83 -2.86 5.23 1.50
CA LEU A 83 -1.50 5.76 1.61
C LEU A 83 -1.03 6.39 0.30
N ASN A 84 -1.49 5.86 -0.84
CA ASN A 84 -1.16 6.42 -2.15
C ASN A 84 -1.58 7.88 -2.25
N THR A 85 -2.85 8.17 -2.00
CA THR A 85 -3.38 9.54 -2.05
C THR A 85 -2.75 10.44 -0.99
N LEU A 86 -2.61 9.97 0.26
CA LEU A 86 -2.01 10.75 1.35
C LEU A 86 -0.56 11.16 1.03
N SER A 87 0.26 10.23 0.55
CA SER A 87 1.64 10.51 0.19
C SER A 87 1.74 11.35 -1.09
N ALA A 88 0.92 11.05 -2.10
CA ALA A 88 0.90 11.80 -3.36
C ALA A 88 0.57 13.28 -3.15
N ASN A 89 -0.40 13.59 -2.29
CA ASN A 89 -0.75 14.98 -1.96
C ASN A 89 0.42 15.74 -1.34
N LYS A 90 1.21 15.09 -0.49
CA LYS A 90 2.40 15.69 0.11
C LYS A 90 3.52 15.90 -0.92
N TYR A 91 3.75 14.94 -1.81
CA TYR A 91 4.70 15.09 -2.91
C TYR A 91 4.28 16.18 -3.89
N ASP A 92 2.99 16.25 -4.24
CA ASP A 92 2.45 17.33 -5.09
C ASP A 92 2.67 18.72 -4.45
N ALA A 93 2.50 18.84 -3.14
CA ALA A 93 2.73 20.10 -2.41
C ALA A 93 4.22 20.51 -2.38
N LEU A 94 5.13 19.53 -2.34
CA LEU A 94 6.57 19.79 -2.43
C LEU A 94 7.00 20.17 -3.86
N GLY A 95 6.35 19.58 -4.86
CA GLY A 95 6.73 19.68 -6.27
C GLY A 95 7.82 18.70 -6.69
N GLN A 96 7.93 18.47 -7.99
CA GLN A 96 8.78 17.44 -8.57
C GLN A 96 10.25 17.56 -8.18
N GLU A 97 10.84 18.75 -8.31
CA GLU A 97 12.26 18.98 -8.03
C GLU A 97 12.59 18.76 -6.54
N ALA A 98 11.75 19.28 -5.63
CA ALA A 98 11.95 19.11 -4.21
C ALA A 98 11.71 17.66 -3.74
N THR A 99 10.91 16.88 -4.47
CA THR A 99 10.64 15.47 -4.17
C THR A 99 11.76 14.54 -4.65
N ARG A 100 12.50 14.91 -5.70
CA ARG A 100 13.56 14.08 -6.28
C ARG A 100 14.56 13.51 -5.26
N PRO A 101 15.05 14.27 -4.25
CA PRO A 101 15.97 13.75 -3.24
C PRO A 101 15.36 12.72 -2.27
N TYR A 102 14.03 12.54 -2.28
CA TYR A 102 13.32 11.56 -1.43
C TYR A 102 13.42 10.13 -1.95
N PHE A 103 13.91 9.95 -3.18
CA PHE A 103 14.00 8.66 -3.85
C PHE A 103 15.43 8.33 -4.29
N ASN A 104 15.78 7.04 -4.32
CA ASN A 104 17.01 6.54 -4.94
C ASN A 104 16.86 6.44 -6.46
N ASP A 105 15.69 6.01 -6.90
CA ASP A 105 15.26 5.83 -8.27
C ASP A 105 13.76 6.22 -8.38
N ASN A 106 13.03 5.70 -9.36
CA ASN A 106 11.61 6.01 -9.50
C ASN A 106 10.71 5.26 -8.50
N GLN A 107 11.23 4.29 -7.77
CA GLN A 107 10.45 3.39 -6.89
C GLN A 107 10.95 3.36 -5.45
N HIS A 108 12.25 3.27 -5.22
CA HIS A 108 12.82 3.07 -3.90
C HIS A 108 13.04 4.39 -3.17
N SER A 109 12.33 4.57 -2.06
CA SER A 109 12.45 5.77 -1.24
C SER A 109 13.74 5.77 -0.40
N LYS A 110 14.36 6.95 -0.28
CA LYS A 110 15.39 7.23 0.73
C LYS A 110 14.76 7.48 2.09
N LYS A 111 15.60 7.69 3.12
CA LYS A 111 15.15 7.98 4.49
C LYS A 111 14.13 9.12 4.58
N ALA A 112 14.29 10.20 3.79
CA ALA A 112 13.34 11.31 3.76
C ALA A 112 11.97 10.90 3.22
N GLY A 113 11.93 10.15 2.10
CA GLY A 113 10.69 9.60 1.52
C GLY A 113 10.02 8.61 2.45
N ALA A 114 10.80 7.72 3.07
CA ALA A 114 10.28 6.78 4.07
C ALA A 114 9.63 7.50 5.26
N LYS A 115 10.25 8.59 5.76
CA LYS A 115 9.66 9.42 6.84
C LYS A 115 8.36 10.08 6.41
N LEU A 116 8.27 10.59 5.18
CA LEU A 116 7.05 11.20 4.65
C LEU A 116 5.94 10.16 4.54
N ASN A 117 6.24 8.97 4.01
CA ASN A 117 5.27 7.87 3.91
C ASN A 117 4.82 7.40 5.30
N ALA A 118 5.74 7.29 6.27
CA ALA A 118 5.40 6.95 7.66
C ALA A 118 4.47 7.99 8.31
N ALA A 119 4.73 9.29 8.08
CA ALA A 119 3.84 10.36 8.53
C ALA A 119 2.46 10.29 7.88
N SER A 120 2.39 9.86 6.61
CA SER A 120 1.12 9.63 5.91
C SER A 120 0.35 8.44 6.48
N VAL A 121 1.05 7.36 6.87
CA VAL A 121 0.42 6.23 7.58
C VAL A 121 -0.13 6.68 8.93
N ALA A 122 0.67 7.41 9.72
CA ALA A 122 0.23 7.93 11.03
C ALA A 122 -1.01 8.84 10.90
N GLU A 123 -1.04 9.71 9.88
CA GLU A 123 -2.22 10.52 9.55
C GLU A 123 -3.44 9.65 9.21
N GLY A 124 -3.23 8.64 8.35
CA GLY A 124 -4.28 7.69 8.00
C GLY A 124 -4.83 6.95 9.22
N ILE A 125 -3.97 6.47 10.13
CA ILE A 125 -4.40 5.81 11.38
C ILE A 125 -5.24 6.73 12.25
N LYS A 126 -4.86 8.00 12.40
CA LYS A 126 -5.63 9.00 13.15
C LYS A 126 -7.01 9.26 12.54
N GLY A 127 -7.17 9.07 11.24
CA GLY A 127 -8.45 9.18 10.53
C GLY A 127 -9.35 7.95 10.63
N LEU A 128 -8.85 6.81 11.13
CA LEU A 128 -9.62 5.58 11.27
C LEU A 128 -10.53 5.64 12.50
N LYS A 129 -11.81 5.34 12.30
CA LYS A 129 -12.77 5.18 13.41
C LYS A 129 -12.44 3.93 14.22
N ASP A 130 -12.61 4.00 15.53
CA ASP A 130 -12.47 2.87 16.47
C ASP A 130 -11.14 2.11 16.32
N CYS A 131 -10.07 2.84 16.06
CA CYS A 131 -8.72 2.29 15.96
C CYS A 131 -7.95 2.58 17.26
N ALA A 132 -7.71 1.57 18.08
CA ALA A 132 -6.96 1.72 19.33
C ALA A 132 -5.56 2.32 19.11
N LEU A 133 -4.90 1.95 18.02
CA LEU A 133 -3.57 2.46 17.65
C LEU A 133 -3.56 4.00 17.43
N ALA A 134 -4.71 4.62 17.12
CA ALA A 134 -4.79 6.07 16.95
C ALA A 134 -4.50 6.82 18.26
N ALA A 135 -4.83 6.23 19.41
CA ALA A 135 -4.54 6.81 20.72
C ALA A 135 -3.03 6.83 21.02
N ASP A 136 -2.30 5.81 20.57
CA ASP A 136 -0.85 5.68 20.79
C ASP A 136 -0.04 6.69 19.93
N LEU A 137 -0.65 7.25 18.89
CA LEU A 137 -0.03 8.24 18.00
C LEU A 137 -0.28 9.71 18.44
N ALA A 138 -0.98 9.92 19.56
CA ALA A 138 -1.33 11.26 20.04
C ALA A 138 -0.20 11.95 20.83
N HIS A 139 0.94 11.28 21.00
CA HIS A 139 2.08 11.73 21.81
C HIS A 139 3.34 11.95 20.99
#